data_3652f1973ed8c03c76fad29db72156ee
#
_entry.id   3652f1973ed8c03c76fad29db72156ee
#
_cell.length_a   1.000
_cell.length_b   1.000
_cell.length_c   1.000
_cell.angle_alpha   90.00
_cell.angle_beta   90.00
_cell.angle_gamma   90.00
#
_symmetry.space_group_name_H-M   'P 1'
#
loop_
_entity.id
_entity.type
_entity.pdbx_description
1 polymer ?
#
loop_
_entity_poly.entity_id
_entity_poly.type
_entity_poly.pdbx_seq_one_letter_code
_entity_poly.pdbx_strand_id
1 'polypeptide(L)'
;MQLKEVFAKEQSRSEMVDYRTIHLIPEGTFYRAYEWSAWLCHRYVSLFKPTHRLLKNTEDSVVFVGFPMTSLERHTPEGATVAEQEDKTVAVILPETVFGEKGTIEQLQTDFANWKKSVPLVKTKEQGTKNQDKNVKSETSVEEVLKRILAYPIEQHSPMEAMAFLSEIKQQLSERVTIS
;
A
#
# COMPACT_ATOMS: atom_id res chain seq x y z
N MET A 1 17.61 3.98 -9.75
CA MET A 1 17.59 2.49 -9.64
C MET A 1 16.59 1.93 -10.62
N GLN A 2 16.96 0.90 -11.39
CA GLN A 2 16.04 0.22 -12.31
C GLN A 2 15.17 -0.80 -11.55
N LEU A 3 13.96 -1.05 -12.02
CA LEU A 3 13.03 -1.98 -11.35
C LEU A 3 13.61 -3.40 -11.16
N LYS A 4 14.48 -3.85 -12.08
CA LYS A 4 15.21 -5.13 -11.95
C LYS A 4 16.15 -5.18 -10.75
N GLU A 5 16.82 -4.07 -10.45
CA GLU A 5 17.72 -3.94 -9.28
C GLU A 5 16.92 -3.95 -7.99
N VAL A 6 15.74 -3.32 -8.03
CA VAL A 6 14.80 -3.34 -6.89
C VAL A 6 14.37 -4.77 -6.58
N PHE A 7 13.97 -5.54 -7.60
CA PHE A 7 13.59 -6.94 -7.40
C PHE A 7 14.74 -7.80 -6.90
N ALA A 8 15.95 -7.61 -7.47
CA ALA A 8 17.12 -8.32 -6.98
C ALA A 8 17.37 -8.05 -5.49
N LYS A 9 17.24 -6.80 -5.07
CA LYS A 9 17.38 -6.38 -3.66
C LYS A 9 16.28 -7.00 -2.76
N GLU A 10 15.04 -7.03 -3.22
CA GLU A 10 13.93 -7.65 -2.49
C GLU A 10 14.06 -9.19 -2.39
N GLN A 11 14.67 -9.83 -3.39
CA GLN A 11 14.89 -11.29 -3.40
C GLN A 11 16.16 -11.73 -2.67
N SER A 12 17.13 -10.83 -2.45
CA SER A 12 18.40 -11.15 -1.78
C SER A 12 18.32 -11.24 -0.25
N ARG A 13 17.12 -11.17 0.33
CA ARG A 13 16.90 -11.27 1.77
C ARG A 13 17.28 -12.65 2.26
N SER A 14 18.20 -12.72 3.22
CA SER A 14 18.74 -13.98 3.75
C SER A 14 18.67 -14.07 5.27
N GLU A 15 18.87 -12.95 5.95
CA GLU A 15 18.90 -12.89 7.40
C GLU A 15 17.65 -12.20 7.97
N MET A 16 17.35 -12.43 9.25
CA MET A 16 16.19 -11.83 9.91
C MET A 16 16.21 -10.30 9.85
N VAL A 17 17.38 -9.68 9.88
CA VAL A 17 17.52 -8.23 9.72
C VAL A 17 17.07 -7.77 8.33
N ASP A 18 17.35 -8.54 7.28
CA ASP A 18 16.91 -8.22 5.92
C ASP A 18 15.39 -8.27 5.83
N TYR A 19 14.76 -9.27 6.46
CA TYR A 19 13.30 -9.40 6.51
C TYR A 19 12.62 -8.28 7.30
N ARG A 20 13.34 -7.60 8.21
CA ARG A 20 12.85 -6.41 8.94
C ARG A 20 13.16 -5.09 8.23
N THR A 21 13.91 -5.12 7.15
CA THR A 21 14.35 -3.92 6.44
C THR A 21 13.36 -3.54 5.34
N ILE A 22 12.90 -2.28 5.38
CA ILE A 22 12.09 -1.65 4.34
C ILE A 22 13.05 -0.87 3.44
N HIS A 23 13.07 -1.18 2.15
CA HIS A 23 13.80 -0.41 1.15
C HIS A 23 12.88 0.63 0.53
N LEU A 24 13.19 1.90 0.78
CA LEU A 24 12.48 3.05 0.23
C LEU A 24 13.27 3.64 -0.94
N ILE A 25 12.66 3.65 -2.12
CA ILE A 25 13.29 4.08 -3.37
C ILE A 25 12.75 5.44 -3.76
N PRO A 26 13.62 6.44 -3.97
CA PRO A 26 13.18 7.77 -4.38
C PRO A 26 12.68 7.75 -5.83
N GLU A 27 11.43 8.15 -6.03
CA GLU A 27 10.82 8.34 -7.35
C GLU A 27 10.13 9.71 -7.41
N GLY A 28 10.77 10.68 -8.02
CA GLY A 28 10.31 12.05 -8.02
C GLY A 28 10.27 12.64 -6.62
N THR A 29 9.09 13.02 -6.14
CA THR A 29 8.86 13.57 -4.80
C THR A 29 8.37 12.54 -3.78
N PHE A 30 8.33 11.26 -4.19
CA PHE A 30 7.83 10.16 -3.37
C PHE A 30 8.93 9.16 -3.05
N TYR A 31 8.83 8.54 -1.89
CA TYR A 31 9.43 7.23 -1.63
C TYR A 31 8.47 6.15 -2.07
N ARG A 32 8.98 5.11 -2.72
CA ARG A 32 8.25 3.88 -3.00
C ARG A 32 8.92 2.69 -2.35
N ALA A 33 8.10 1.83 -1.79
CA ALA A 33 8.47 0.51 -1.32
C ALA A 33 7.81 -0.53 -2.23
N TYR A 34 8.56 -1.57 -2.58
CA TYR A 34 8.13 -2.62 -3.49
C TYR A 34 8.06 -3.96 -2.79
N GLU A 35 7.20 -4.84 -3.26
CA GLU A 35 7.09 -6.24 -2.85
C GLU A 35 7.10 -6.42 -1.33
N TRP A 36 8.10 -7.09 -0.78
CA TRP A 36 8.24 -7.30 0.65
C TRP A 36 8.28 -5.99 1.46
N SER A 37 9.04 -5.02 0.99
CA SER A 37 9.10 -3.69 1.60
C SER A 37 7.73 -3.00 1.60
N ALA A 38 6.91 -3.19 0.55
CA ALA A 38 5.54 -2.67 0.48
C ALA A 38 4.63 -3.33 1.52
N TRP A 39 4.76 -4.64 1.71
CA TRP A 39 4.03 -5.38 2.73
C TRP A 39 4.40 -4.94 4.14
N LEU A 40 5.68 -4.76 4.43
CA LEU A 40 6.14 -4.22 5.72
C LEU A 40 5.57 -2.82 5.99
N CYS A 41 5.62 -1.93 4.99
CA CYS A 41 5.04 -0.60 5.10
C CYS A 41 3.55 -0.67 5.42
N HIS A 42 2.79 -1.48 4.69
CA HIS A 42 1.35 -1.62 4.86
C HIS A 42 0.98 -2.21 6.23
N ARG A 43 1.75 -3.17 6.73
CA ARG A 43 1.41 -3.91 7.95
C ARG A 43 1.92 -3.25 9.23
N TYR A 44 3.12 -2.69 9.20
CA TYR A 44 3.83 -2.27 10.41
C TYR A 44 4.12 -0.77 10.50
N VAL A 45 3.90 -0.03 9.42
CA VAL A 45 4.13 1.43 9.40
C VAL A 45 2.82 2.20 9.37
N SER A 46 2.02 1.99 8.35
CA SER A 46 0.72 2.64 8.18
C SER A 46 -0.10 1.89 7.13
N LEU A 47 -1.41 1.99 7.19
CA LEU A 47 -2.33 1.38 6.21
C LEU A 47 -2.26 2.09 4.84
N PHE A 48 -1.06 2.12 4.24
CA PHE A 48 -0.90 2.64 2.88
C PHE A 48 -1.72 1.81 1.90
N LYS A 49 -2.33 2.48 0.93
CA LYS A 49 -3.05 1.81 -0.15
C LYS A 49 -2.05 1.13 -1.10
N PRO A 50 -2.00 -0.21 -1.16
CA PRO A 50 -1.10 -0.89 -2.09
C PRO A 50 -1.63 -0.80 -3.51
N THR A 51 -0.71 -0.73 -4.47
CA THR A 51 -0.99 -0.82 -5.90
C THR A 51 -0.37 -2.08 -6.45
N HIS A 52 -1.15 -2.94 -7.09
CA HIS A 52 -0.72 -4.18 -7.72
C HIS A 52 -0.92 -4.07 -9.23
N ARG A 53 0.14 -4.19 -10.02
CA ARG A 53 0.07 -4.07 -11.49
C ARG A 53 0.94 -5.11 -12.19
N LEU A 54 0.57 -5.47 -13.41
CA LEU A 54 1.43 -6.27 -14.30
C LEU A 54 2.63 -5.44 -14.77
N LEU A 55 3.76 -6.10 -14.92
CA LEU A 55 4.93 -5.53 -15.58
C LEU A 55 4.72 -5.55 -17.09
N LYS A 56 5.28 -4.55 -17.79
CA LYS A 56 5.22 -4.52 -19.25
C LYS A 56 5.98 -5.70 -19.83
N ASN A 57 5.35 -6.39 -20.78
CA ASN A 57 5.91 -7.51 -21.55
C ASN A 57 6.25 -8.78 -20.74
N THR A 58 5.69 -8.95 -19.54
CA THR A 58 5.81 -10.17 -18.73
C THR A 58 4.48 -10.50 -18.08
N GLU A 59 4.31 -11.75 -17.66
CA GLU A 59 3.18 -12.15 -16.80
C GLU A 59 3.42 -11.83 -15.33
N ASP A 60 4.59 -11.30 -15.00
CA ASP A 60 4.96 -10.93 -13.64
C ASP A 60 4.19 -9.71 -13.17
N SER A 61 3.91 -9.68 -11.91
CA SER A 61 3.21 -8.57 -11.27
C SER A 61 4.04 -7.98 -10.13
N VAL A 62 3.85 -6.70 -9.89
CA VAL A 62 4.52 -5.97 -8.81
C VAL A 62 3.50 -5.28 -7.91
N VAL A 63 3.72 -5.41 -6.60
CA VAL A 63 2.99 -4.63 -5.59
C VAL A 63 3.91 -3.55 -5.05
N PHE A 64 3.39 -2.35 -4.88
CA PHE A 64 4.11 -1.24 -4.28
C PHE A 64 3.17 -0.33 -3.49
N VAL A 65 3.75 0.38 -2.54
CA VAL A 65 3.14 1.51 -1.83
C VAL A 65 4.05 2.74 -2.00
N GLY A 66 3.50 3.93 -1.77
CA GLY A 66 4.28 5.15 -1.86
C GLY A 66 3.72 6.25 -0.98
N PHE A 67 4.60 7.11 -0.49
CA PHE A 67 4.27 8.29 0.30
C PHE A 67 5.25 9.44 0.00
N PRO A 68 4.86 10.71 0.25
CA PRO A 68 5.74 11.85 0.01
C PRO A 68 7.03 11.76 0.83
N MET A 69 8.18 12.10 0.23
CA MET A 69 9.49 12.06 0.91
C MET A 69 9.51 12.92 2.18
N THR A 70 8.78 14.05 2.18
CA THR A 70 8.63 14.94 3.33
C THR A 70 7.91 14.31 4.53
N SER A 71 7.28 13.17 4.33
CA SER A 71 6.54 12.45 5.38
C SER A 71 7.32 11.28 5.98
N LEU A 72 8.62 11.11 5.65
CA LEU A 72 9.43 9.99 6.12
C LEU A 72 9.46 9.89 7.64
N GLU A 73 9.76 10.98 8.32
CA GLU A 73 9.81 11.00 9.80
C GLU A 73 8.48 10.59 10.43
N ARG A 74 7.37 11.09 9.89
CA ARG A 74 6.02 10.77 10.37
C ARG A 74 5.68 9.28 10.20
N HIS A 75 6.25 8.63 9.19
CA HIS A 75 6.02 7.23 8.88
C HIS A 75 7.14 6.31 9.35
N THR A 76 8.11 6.82 10.09
CA THR A 76 9.15 6.00 10.72
C THR A 76 8.62 5.47 12.05
N PRO A 77 8.48 4.15 12.23
CA PRO A 77 8.01 3.59 13.49
C PRO A 77 8.99 3.87 14.64
N GLU A 78 8.48 3.98 15.84
CA GLU A 78 9.30 4.11 17.04
C GLU A 78 10.24 2.91 17.18
N GLY A 79 11.50 3.17 17.49
CA GLY A 79 12.55 2.16 17.60
C GLY A 79 13.11 1.65 16.27
N ALA A 80 12.64 2.16 15.12
CA ALA A 80 13.24 1.84 13.84
C ALA A 80 14.51 2.67 13.59
N THR A 81 15.47 2.07 12.89
CA THR A 81 16.70 2.73 12.44
C THR A 81 16.58 3.13 10.98
N VAL A 82 16.89 4.39 10.66
CA VAL A 82 16.87 4.91 9.30
C VAL A 82 18.30 5.10 8.81
N ALA A 83 18.64 4.51 7.67
CA ALA A 83 19.95 4.62 7.04
C ALA A 83 19.79 5.00 5.55
N GLU A 84 20.38 6.12 5.16
CA GLU A 84 20.48 6.50 3.75
C GLU A 84 21.65 5.74 3.11
N GLN A 85 21.43 5.21 1.91
CA GLN A 85 22.41 4.44 1.14
C GLN A 85 23.02 5.30 0.01
N GLU A 86 24.17 4.88 -0.51
CA GLU A 86 24.91 5.60 -1.57
C GLU A 86 24.07 5.85 -2.83
N ASP A 87 23.12 4.96 -3.14
CA ASP A 87 22.19 5.06 -4.26
C ASP A 87 20.96 5.95 -3.97
N LYS A 88 20.99 6.73 -2.89
CA LYS A 88 19.89 7.58 -2.37
C LYS A 88 18.64 6.80 -1.94
N THR A 89 18.70 5.47 -1.88
CA THR A 89 17.65 4.69 -1.24
C THR A 89 17.75 4.83 0.27
N VAL A 90 16.63 4.71 0.95
CA VAL A 90 16.57 4.74 2.41
C VAL A 90 16.20 3.35 2.90
N ALA A 91 17.00 2.81 3.80
CA ALA A 91 16.68 1.58 4.51
C ALA A 91 16.08 1.94 5.88
N VAL A 92 14.86 1.48 6.14
CA VAL A 92 14.22 1.58 7.45
C VAL A 92 14.21 0.20 8.09
N ILE A 93 15.02 0.00 9.11
CA ILE A 93 15.15 -1.27 9.81
C ILE A 93 14.17 -1.24 10.99
N LEU A 94 13.16 -2.07 10.93
CA LEU A 94 12.17 -2.21 11.99
C LEU A 94 12.78 -2.87 13.25
N PRO A 95 12.27 -2.56 14.45
CA PRO A 95 12.78 -3.15 15.70
C PRO A 95 12.61 -4.68 15.71
N GLU A 96 13.43 -5.39 16.48
CA GLU A 96 13.40 -6.87 16.57
C GLU A 96 12.05 -7.41 17.03
N THR A 97 11.36 -6.66 17.82
CA THR A 97 10.06 -7.01 18.38
C THR A 97 8.91 -6.96 17.39
N VAL A 98 9.14 -6.42 16.16
CA VAL A 98 8.08 -6.18 15.16
C VAL A 98 7.32 -7.45 14.75
N PHE A 99 8.02 -8.59 14.69
CA PHE A 99 7.41 -9.87 14.32
C PHE A 99 6.93 -10.69 15.51
N GLY A 100 7.19 -10.22 16.76
CA GLY A 100 6.91 -10.98 17.98
C GLY A 100 7.81 -12.21 18.14
N GLU A 101 7.60 -12.97 19.21
CA GLU A 101 8.43 -14.14 19.53
C GLU A 101 8.24 -15.34 18.58
N LYS A 102 7.19 -15.36 17.76
CA LYS A 102 6.79 -16.51 16.93
C LYS A 102 6.93 -16.27 15.43
N GLY A 103 7.47 -15.15 14.99
CA GLY A 103 7.61 -14.83 13.57
C GLY A 103 8.77 -15.61 12.93
N THR A 104 8.53 -16.83 12.42
CA THR A 104 9.51 -17.52 11.58
C THR A 104 9.50 -16.93 10.16
N ILE A 105 10.63 -17.03 9.46
CA ILE A 105 10.75 -16.52 8.08
C ILE A 105 9.71 -17.18 7.17
N GLU A 106 9.49 -18.49 7.31
CA GLU A 106 8.51 -19.22 6.50
C GLU A 106 7.08 -18.72 6.73
N GLN A 107 6.72 -18.42 7.99
CA GLN A 107 5.41 -17.86 8.32
C GLN A 107 5.24 -16.48 7.71
N LEU A 108 6.25 -15.62 7.82
CA LEU A 108 6.24 -14.27 7.26
C LEU A 108 6.16 -14.29 5.73
N GLN A 109 6.87 -15.22 5.06
CA GLN A 109 6.79 -15.41 3.61
C GLN A 109 5.39 -15.87 3.17
N THR A 110 4.76 -16.75 3.95
CA THR A 110 3.37 -17.18 3.70
C THR A 110 2.39 -16.02 3.84
N ASP A 111 2.54 -15.22 4.89
CA ASP A 111 1.71 -14.05 5.14
C ASP A 111 1.85 -13.00 4.04
N PHE A 112 3.09 -12.75 3.59
CA PHE A 112 3.35 -11.87 2.45
C PHE A 112 2.68 -12.38 1.16
N ALA A 113 2.84 -13.67 0.84
CA ALA A 113 2.25 -14.26 -0.35
C ALA A 113 0.72 -14.17 -0.35
N ASN A 114 0.09 -14.39 0.80
CA ASN A 114 -1.35 -14.25 0.99
C ASN A 114 -1.79 -12.79 0.85
N TRP A 115 -1.05 -11.87 1.45
CA TRP A 115 -1.33 -10.45 1.30
C TRP A 115 -1.21 -10.00 -0.16
N LYS A 116 -0.13 -10.37 -0.86
CA LYS A 116 0.06 -10.01 -2.28
C LYS A 116 -1.11 -10.49 -3.15
N LYS A 117 -1.61 -11.72 -2.92
CA LYS A 117 -2.79 -12.26 -3.61
C LYS A 117 -4.08 -11.50 -3.29
N SER A 118 -4.19 -10.95 -2.08
CA SER A 118 -5.38 -10.19 -1.66
C SER A 118 -5.46 -8.79 -2.27
N VAL A 119 -4.34 -8.23 -2.75
CA VAL A 119 -4.28 -6.91 -3.38
C VAL A 119 -4.81 -7.01 -4.81
N PRO A 120 -5.90 -6.30 -5.17
CA PRO A 120 -6.47 -6.37 -6.51
C PRO A 120 -5.48 -5.93 -7.59
N LEU A 121 -5.40 -6.70 -8.67
CA LEU A 121 -4.56 -6.38 -9.81
C LEU A 121 -5.19 -5.24 -10.63
N VAL A 122 -4.51 -4.10 -10.71
CA VAL A 122 -4.92 -2.97 -11.55
C VAL A 122 -4.53 -3.27 -13.00
N LYS A 123 -5.52 -3.50 -13.86
CA LYS A 123 -5.28 -3.60 -15.31
C LYS A 123 -4.89 -2.23 -15.84
N THR A 124 -3.65 -2.07 -16.29
CA THR A 124 -3.17 -0.84 -16.92
C THR A 124 -3.91 -0.64 -18.25
N LYS A 125 -4.84 0.31 -18.28
CA LYS A 125 -5.29 0.85 -19.58
C LYS A 125 -4.13 1.66 -20.14
N GLU A 126 -3.75 1.40 -21.38
CA GLU A 126 -2.69 2.11 -22.07
C GLU A 126 -2.87 3.62 -22.01
N GLN A 127 -1.78 4.32 -21.75
CA GLN A 127 -1.77 5.76 -21.57
C GLN A 127 -1.93 6.50 -22.90
N GLY A 128 -2.97 7.32 -22.94
CA GLY A 128 -3.01 8.52 -23.77
C GLY A 128 -3.17 9.74 -22.88
N THR A 129 -2.12 10.54 -22.82
CA THR A 129 -2.03 11.99 -22.57
C THR A 129 -3.06 12.75 -21.71
N LYS A 130 -2.51 13.43 -20.70
CA LYS A 130 -2.87 14.79 -20.17
C LYS A 130 -4.28 15.11 -19.69
N ASN A 131 -4.27 15.53 -18.43
CA ASN A 131 -5.05 16.62 -17.81
C ASN A 131 -6.55 16.48 -17.58
N GLN A 132 -6.85 16.84 -16.36
CA GLN A 132 -8.08 17.47 -15.86
C GLN A 132 -9.18 16.52 -15.35
N ASP A 133 -9.40 16.73 -14.06
CA ASP A 133 -10.71 16.69 -13.41
C ASP A 133 -11.87 16.35 -14.32
N LYS A 134 -12.47 15.19 -14.07
CA LYS A 134 -13.92 15.06 -14.00
C LYS A 134 -14.33 13.59 -13.85
N ASN A 135 -14.92 13.30 -12.69
CA ASN A 135 -16.10 12.48 -12.55
C ASN A 135 -16.18 11.21 -13.43
N VAL A 136 -15.48 10.14 -13.02
CA VAL A 136 -15.80 8.81 -13.53
C VAL A 136 -16.66 8.13 -12.47
N LYS A 137 -17.95 8.02 -12.74
CA LYS A 137 -18.87 7.07 -12.09
C LYS A 137 -18.27 5.68 -12.22
N SER A 138 -17.48 5.24 -11.23
CA SER A 138 -17.14 3.84 -11.07
C SER A 138 -18.34 3.19 -10.38
N GLU A 139 -18.88 2.16 -10.99
CA GLU A 139 -19.86 1.29 -10.34
C GLU A 139 -19.23 0.66 -9.11
N THR A 140 -19.40 1.33 -7.98
CA THR A 140 -18.91 0.88 -6.68
C THR A 140 -19.70 -0.36 -6.27
N SER A 141 -19.08 -1.52 -6.17
CA SER A 141 -19.79 -2.75 -5.76
C SER A 141 -20.35 -2.61 -4.34
N VAL A 142 -21.39 -3.37 -3.99
CA VAL A 142 -21.96 -3.38 -2.63
C VAL A 142 -20.88 -3.70 -1.59
N GLU A 143 -19.92 -4.53 -1.95
CA GLU A 143 -18.77 -4.86 -1.11
C GLU A 143 -17.86 -3.66 -0.84
N GLU A 144 -17.68 -2.76 -1.81
CA GLU A 144 -16.92 -1.53 -1.62
C GLU A 144 -17.64 -0.56 -0.68
N VAL A 145 -18.96 -0.46 -0.80
CA VAL A 145 -19.77 0.35 0.13
C VAL A 145 -19.65 -0.18 1.56
N LEU A 146 -19.73 -1.49 1.75
CA LEU A 146 -19.55 -2.12 3.06
C LEU A 146 -18.15 -1.87 3.64
N LYS A 147 -17.11 -2.00 2.82
CA LYS A 147 -15.74 -1.69 3.24
C LYS A 147 -15.58 -0.23 3.66
N ARG A 148 -16.20 0.71 2.95
CA ARG A 148 -16.18 2.13 3.32
C ARG A 148 -16.88 2.39 4.66
N ILE A 149 -18.01 1.74 4.91
CA ILE A 149 -18.74 1.85 6.19
C ILE A 149 -17.88 1.31 7.33
N LEU A 150 -17.27 0.13 7.16
CA LEU A 150 -16.43 -0.50 8.19
C LEU A 150 -15.12 0.26 8.45
N ALA A 151 -14.60 0.95 7.45
CA ALA A 151 -13.37 1.74 7.57
C ALA A 151 -13.61 3.17 8.06
N TYR A 152 -14.87 3.59 8.25
CA TYR A 152 -15.18 4.96 8.68
C TYR A 152 -14.96 5.14 10.20
N PRO A 153 -13.98 5.96 10.63
CA PRO A 153 -13.66 6.13 12.04
C PRO A 153 -14.62 7.11 12.70
N ILE A 154 -15.77 6.60 13.12
CA ILE A 154 -16.89 7.40 13.71
C ILE A 154 -16.40 8.28 14.87
N GLU A 155 -15.45 7.77 15.68
CA GLU A 155 -14.96 8.47 16.87
C GLU A 155 -14.10 9.71 16.54
N GLN A 156 -13.62 9.83 15.31
CA GLN A 156 -12.74 10.92 14.86
C GLN A 156 -13.48 12.00 14.07
N HIS A 157 -14.78 11.81 13.82
CA HIS A 157 -15.59 12.73 13.03
C HIS A 157 -16.72 13.36 13.85
N SER A 158 -17.06 14.58 13.48
CA SER A 158 -18.22 15.27 14.06
C SER A 158 -19.52 14.59 13.63
N PRO A 159 -20.61 14.75 14.39
CA PRO A 159 -21.92 14.21 14.00
C PRO A 159 -22.40 14.68 12.62
N MET A 160 -22.05 15.90 12.22
CA MET A 160 -22.39 16.45 10.90
C MET A 160 -21.66 15.74 9.77
N GLU A 161 -20.37 15.43 9.95
CA GLU A 161 -19.57 14.69 8.97
C GLU A 161 -20.03 13.22 8.86
N ALA A 162 -20.39 12.60 9.98
CA ALA A 162 -20.95 11.26 9.98
C ALA A 162 -22.31 11.21 9.25
N MET A 163 -23.16 12.21 9.43
CA MET A 163 -24.42 12.32 8.70
C MET A 163 -24.22 12.57 7.20
N ALA A 164 -23.24 13.39 6.81
CA ALA A 164 -22.88 13.64 5.42
C ALA A 164 -22.41 12.33 4.75
N PHE A 165 -21.53 11.57 5.42
CA PHE A 165 -21.07 10.26 4.95
C PHE A 165 -22.23 9.27 4.77
N LEU A 166 -23.12 9.16 5.74
CA LEU A 166 -24.30 8.28 5.65
C LEU A 166 -25.26 8.69 4.51
N SER A 167 -25.42 9.99 4.27
CA SER A 167 -26.23 10.51 3.16
C SER A 167 -25.62 10.13 1.82
N GLU A 168 -24.31 10.23 1.66
CA GLU A 168 -23.59 9.81 0.46
C GLU A 168 -23.76 8.30 0.20
N ILE A 169 -23.57 7.47 1.23
CA ILE A 169 -23.78 6.02 1.15
C ILE A 169 -25.20 5.68 0.75
N LYS A 170 -26.18 6.33 1.37
CA LYS A 170 -27.60 6.13 1.06
C LYS A 170 -27.91 6.49 -0.41
N GLN A 171 -27.38 7.59 -0.92
CA GLN A 171 -27.57 8.00 -2.31
C GLN A 171 -27.00 6.96 -3.27
N GLN A 172 -25.76 6.48 -3.02
CA GLN A 172 -25.11 5.44 -3.83
C GLN A 172 -25.89 4.13 -3.86
N LEU A 173 -26.53 3.73 -2.76
CA LEU A 173 -27.36 2.55 -2.70
C LEU A 173 -28.74 2.75 -3.35
N SER A 174 -29.34 3.94 -3.21
CA SER A 174 -30.67 4.25 -3.78
C SER A 174 -30.63 4.29 -5.30
N GLU A 175 -29.60 4.82 -5.92
CA GLU A 175 -29.42 4.84 -7.38
C GLU A 175 -29.40 3.43 -8.00
N ARG A 176 -29.10 2.41 -7.20
CA ARG A 176 -29.05 1.00 -7.64
C ARG A 176 -30.36 0.25 -7.48
N VAL A 177 -31.14 0.59 -6.45
CA VAL A 177 -32.46 -0.04 -6.22
C VAL A 177 -33.46 0.37 -7.30
N THR A 178 -33.25 1.50 -7.95
CA THR A 178 -34.14 2.02 -9.00
C THR A 178 -33.88 1.41 -10.40
N ILE A 179 -32.85 0.58 -10.59
CA ILE A 179 -32.46 -0.05 -11.86
C ILE A 179 -32.83 -1.55 -11.92
N SER A 180 -33.61 -2.04 -10.98
CA SER A 180 -34.05 -3.45 -10.93
C SER A 180 -35.49 -3.64 -11.41
#